data_f3074c36c02a1703b24399ddcc51fc9c
#
_entry.id   f3074c36c02a1703b24399ddcc51fc9c
#
_cell.length_a   1.000
_cell.length_b   1.000
_cell.length_c   1.000
_cell.angle_alpha   90.00
_cell.angle_beta   90.00
_cell.angle_gamma   90.00
#
_symmetry.space_group_name_H-M   'P 1'
#
loop_
_entity.id
_entity.type
_entity.pdbx_description
1 polymer ?
#
loop_
_entity_poly.entity_id
_entity_poly.type
_entity_poly.pdbx_seq_one_letter_code
_entity_poly.pdbx_strand_id
1 'polypeptide(L)'
;MELTLRIIDAIEKNEEFRVYVVIPIHPEGDPTTAPVQEILRWQFYTMEMMYKKIGEAIKDAKLPNAHPTDYLSFFCLTKRDSANNLPQSGLVHPVPNTPADEARKSFRFMIYVHSKMAIFDDEYIIIGSANINERSMNGKRDTEMAFGGYQPNLKDNGDVRTFRLAGKL
;
A
#
# COMPACT_ATOMS: atom_id res chain seq x y z
N MET A 1 -9.11 10.39 4.52
CA MET A 1 -9.85 11.15 3.47
C MET A 1 -8.96 12.19 2.81
N GLU A 2 -8.17 12.96 3.54
CA GLU A 2 -7.31 14.04 3.00
C GLU A 2 -6.39 13.62 1.85
N LEU A 3 -5.74 12.45 1.96
CA LEU A 3 -4.92 11.91 0.89
C LEU A 3 -5.73 11.72 -0.41
N THR A 4 -6.92 11.15 -0.31
CA THR A 4 -7.80 10.94 -1.46
C THR A 4 -8.23 12.28 -2.09
N LEU A 5 -8.55 13.27 -1.27
CA LEU A 5 -8.93 14.60 -1.74
C LEU A 5 -7.77 15.29 -2.45
N ARG A 6 -6.53 15.18 -1.95
CA ARG A 6 -5.35 15.74 -2.63
C ARG A 6 -5.10 15.08 -3.99
N ILE A 7 -5.31 13.77 -4.09
CA ILE A 7 -5.20 13.06 -5.37
C ILE A 7 -6.28 13.52 -6.34
N ILE A 8 -7.52 13.67 -5.88
CA ILE A 8 -8.63 14.17 -6.71
C ILE A 8 -8.33 15.57 -7.21
N ASP A 9 -7.87 16.47 -6.35
CA ASP A 9 -7.47 17.83 -6.72
C ASP A 9 -6.39 17.84 -7.83
N ALA A 10 -5.40 16.94 -7.74
CA ALA A 10 -4.39 16.78 -8.77
C ALA A 10 -4.97 16.30 -10.11
N ILE A 11 -5.90 15.33 -10.06
CA ILE A 11 -6.60 14.83 -11.25
C ILE A 11 -7.40 15.94 -11.92
N GLU A 12 -8.17 16.72 -11.15
CA GLU A 12 -8.98 17.83 -11.64
C GLU A 12 -8.14 18.94 -12.29
N LYS A 13 -6.92 19.16 -11.77
CA LYS A 13 -5.97 20.13 -12.30
C LYS A 13 -5.08 19.58 -13.41
N ASN A 14 -5.22 18.30 -13.75
CA ASN A 14 -4.34 17.59 -14.68
C ASN A 14 -2.85 17.69 -14.27
N GLU A 15 -2.59 17.59 -12.97
CA GLU A 15 -1.26 17.54 -12.38
C GLU A 15 -0.82 16.08 -12.17
N GLU A 16 0.45 15.77 -12.39
CA GLU A 16 1.03 14.51 -11.95
C GLU A 16 1.17 14.53 -10.43
N PHE A 17 0.61 13.53 -9.77
CA PHE A 17 0.76 13.34 -8.34
C PHE A 17 0.65 11.86 -8.00
N ARG A 18 1.69 11.29 -7.43
CA ARG A 18 1.77 9.85 -7.14
C ARG A 18 2.03 9.60 -5.67
N VAL A 19 1.34 8.62 -5.14
CA VAL A 19 1.48 8.22 -3.73
C VAL A 19 1.74 6.73 -3.63
N TYR A 20 2.81 6.38 -2.94
CA TYR A 20 3.19 5.01 -2.63
C TYR A 20 3.08 4.79 -1.14
N VAL A 21 2.31 3.80 -0.73
CA VAL A 21 2.06 3.50 0.69
C VAL A 21 2.50 2.08 1.00
N VAL A 22 3.38 1.93 1.97
CA VAL A 22 3.78 0.63 2.51
C VAL A 22 3.08 0.43 3.84
N ILE A 23 2.32 -0.65 3.94
CA ILE A 23 1.58 -1.03 5.13
C ILE A 23 1.69 -2.54 5.39
N PRO A 24 1.57 -3.00 6.63
CA PRO A 24 1.44 -4.42 6.91
C PRO A 24 0.07 -4.89 6.42
N ILE A 25 0.07 -5.85 5.48
CA ILE A 25 -1.16 -6.50 5.00
C ILE A 25 -1.36 -7.84 5.72
N HIS A 26 -0.26 -8.55 5.99
CA HIS A 26 -0.35 -9.71 6.87
C HIS A 26 -0.46 -9.22 8.33
N PRO A 27 -1.54 -9.53 9.03
CA PRO A 27 -1.79 -8.98 10.35
C PRO A 27 -0.82 -9.55 11.39
N GLU A 28 -0.54 -8.72 12.39
CA GLU A 28 0.08 -9.18 13.63
C GLU A 28 -0.91 -10.03 14.43
N GLY A 29 -0.52 -11.26 14.74
CA GLY A 29 -1.36 -12.21 15.45
C GLY A 29 -2.02 -13.26 14.55
N ASP A 30 -2.87 -14.10 15.16
CA ASP A 30 -3.55 -15.17 14.44
C ASP A 30 -4.63 -14.61 13.50
N PRO A 31 -4.48 -14.80 12.18
CA PRO A 31 -5.43 -14.29 11.19
C PRO A 31 -6.81 -14.93 11.28
N THR A 32 -6.98 -16.02 12.04
CA THR A 32 -8.29 -16.67 12.22
C THR A 32 -9.12 -16.02 13.32
N THR A 33 -8.53 -15.13 14.10
CA THR A 33 -9.23 -14.45 15.20
C THR A 33 -10.10 -13.28 14.72
N ALA A 34 -11.23 -13.08 15.37
CA ALA A 34 -12.18 -12.03 15.03
C ALA A 34 -11.58 -10.61 15.05
N PRO A 35 -10.75 -10.19 16.05
CA PRO A 35 -10.15 -8.86 16.04
C PRO A 35 -9.23 -8.62 14.84
N VAL A 36 -8.45 -9.64 14.44
CA VAL A 36 -7.54 -9.53 13.30
C VAL A 36 -8.33 -9.44 11.99
N GLN A 37 -9.37 -10.26 11.84
CA GLN A 37 -10.25 -10.21 10.67
C GLN A 37 -10.99 -8.87 10.57
N GLU A 38 -11.38 -8.26 11.67
CA GLU A 38 -12.00 -6.94 11.68
C GLU A 38 -11.04 -5.85 11.18
N ILE A 39 -9.78 -5.86 11.64
CA ILE A 39 -8.75 -4.92 11.19
C ILE A 39 -8.56 -5.04 9.66
N LEU A 40 -8.40 -6.27 9.15
CA LEU A 40 -8.23 -6.52 7.71
C LEU A 40 -9.43 -6.04 6.90
N ARG A 41 -10.63 -6.29 7.39
CA ARG A 41 -11.88 -5.86 6.75
C ARG A 41 -11.96 -4.34 6.61
N TRP A 42 -11.71 -3.61 7.68
CA TRP A 42 -11.77 -2.15 7.67
C TRP A 42 -10.66 -1.53 6.84
N GLN A 43 -9.47 -2.12 6.85
CA GLN A 43 -8.37 -1.72 5.97
C GLN A 43 -8.76 -1.90 4.50
N PHE A 44 -9.34 -3.05 4.15
CA PHE A 44 -9.82 -3.32 2.80
C PHE A 44 -10.87 -2.29 2.35
N TYR A 45 -11.89 -2.04 3.15
CA TYR A 45 -12.91 -1.06 2.81
C TYR A 45 -12.37 0.37 2.69
N THR A 46 -11.39 0.72 3.48
CA THR A 46 -10.72 2.03 3.37
C THR A 46 -10.01 2.15 2.03
N MET A 47 -9.25 1.16 1.63
CA MET A 47 -8.54 1.14 0.35
C MET A 47 -9.54 1.13 -0.83
N GLU A 48 -10.57 0.30 -0.75
CA GLU A 48 -11.64 0.24 -1.76
C GLU A 48 -12.33 1.60 -1.94
N MET A 49 -12.68 2.27 -0.86
CA MET A 49 -13.27 3.61 -0.89
C MET A 49 -12.33 4.62 -1.57
N MET A 50 -11.03 4.58 -1.25
CA MET A 50 -10.04 5.48 -1.87
C MET A 50 -9.97 5.25 -3.38
N TYR A 51 -9.78 4.00 -3.82
CA TYR A 51 -9.72 3.65 -5.24
C TYR A 51 -11.00 3.98 -6.00
N LYS A 52 -12.17 3.75 -5.38
CA LYS A 52 -13.45 4.11 -5.98
C LYS A 52 -13.56 5.61 -6.23
N LYS A 53 -13.23 6.43 -5.24
CA LYS A 53 -13.28 7.90 -5.37
C LYS A 53 -12.27 8.44 -6.40
N ILE A 54 -11.07 7.88 -6.45
CA ILE A 54 -10.07 8.23 -7.47
C ILE A 54 -10.59 7.85 -8.87
N GLY A 55 -11.18 6.65 -9.00
CA GLY A 55 -11.76 6.20 -10.27
C GLY A 55 -12.93 7.07 -10.75
N GLU A 56 -13.78 7.55 -9.83
CA GLU A 56 -14.84 8.51 -10.12
C GLU A 56 -14.24 9.83 -10.66
N ALA A 57 -13.23 10.38 -10.00
CA ALA A 57 -12.55 11.61 -10.44
C ALA A 57 -11.88 11.46 -11.82
N ILE A 58 -11.20 10.34 -12.08
CA ILE A 58 -10.62 10.05 -13.40
C ILE A 58 -11.68 10.05 -14.51
N LYS A 59 -12.84 9.44 -14.22
CA LYS A 59 -13.96 9.40 -15.16
C LYS A 59 -14.53 10.79 -15.43
N ASP A 60 -14.72 11.59 -14.38
CA ASP A 60 -15.26 12.95 -14.49
C ASP A 60 -14.28 13.87 -15.22
N ALA A 61 -12.99 13.72 -15.01
CA ALA A 61 -11.93 14.42 -15.73
C ALA A 61 -11.73 13.90 -17.18
N LYS A 62 -12.46 12.86 -17.60
CA LYS A 62 -12.39 12.26 -18.96
C LYS A 62 -10.98 11.80 -19.33
N LEU A 63 -10.28 11.13 -18.44
CA LEU A 63 -8.94 10.58 -18.64
C LEU A 63 -9.02 9.06 -18.95
N PRO A 64 -9.30 8.66 -20.21
CA PRO A 64 -9.64 7.26 -20.54
C PRO A 64 -8.48 6.26 -20.35
N ASN A 65 -7.25 6.75 -20.37
CA ASN A 65 -6.04 5.93 -20.23
C ASN A 65 -5.47 5.91 -18.80
N ALA A 66 -6.06 6.67 -17.88
CA ALA A 66 -5.61 6.72 -16.50
C ALA A 66 -6.28 5.62 -15.66
N HIS A 67 -5.52 5.07 -14.71
CA HIS A 67 -6.01 4.09 -13.76
C HIS A 67 -5.76 4.58 -12.32
N PRO A 68 -6.62 4.26 -11.34
CA PRO A 68 -6.41 4.69 -9.95
C PRO A 68 -5.03 4.33 -9.36
N THR A 69 -4.43 3.23 -9.82
CA THR A 69 -3.08 2.82 -9.40
C THR A 69 -1.95 3.69 -9.94
N ASP A 70 -2.22 4.55 -10.93
CA ASP A 70 -1.24 5.52 -11.40
C ASP A 70 -1.02 6.65 -10.38
N TYR A 71 -2.01 6.88 -9.52
CA TYR A 71 -2.02 7.91 -8.49
C TYR A 71 -1.78 7.38 -7.09
N LEU A 72 -2.27 6.17 -6.78
CA LEU A 72 -2.16 5.57 -5.45
C LEU A 72 -1.83 4.09 -5.56
N SER A 73 -0.75 3.68 -4.92
CA SER A 73 -0.36 2.27 -4.86
C SER A 73 -0.04 1.85 -3.43
N PHE A 74 -0.62 0.72 -3.00
CA PHE A 74 -0.33 0.10 -1.72
C PHE A 74 0.61 -1.08 -1.91
N PHE A 75 1.62 -1.17 -1.05
CA PHE A 75 2.64 -2.21 -1.09
C PHE A 75 2.72 -2.94 0.24
N CYS A 76 3.01 -4.22 0.14
CA CYS A 76 3.38 -5.07 1.26
C CYS A 76 4.57 -5.94 0.86
N LEU A 77 5.28 -6.47 1.84
CA LEU A 77 6.38 -7.38 1.57
C LEU A 77 5.88 -8.80 1.37
N THR A 78 6.33 -9.44 0.29
CA THR A 78 6.08 -10.86 0.04
C THR A 78 7.36 -11.53 -0.46
N LYS A 79 7.54 -12.80 -0.08
CA LYS A 79 8.51 -13.67 -0.75
C LYS A 79 7.82 -14.35 -1.92
N ARG A 80 8.35 -14.21 -3.11
CA ARG A 80 7.92 -15.00 -4.28
C ARG A 80 8.79 -16.24 -4.39
N ASP A 81 8.16 -17.38 -4.50
CA ASP A 81 8.83 -18.65 -4.75
C ASP A 81 8.52 -19.16 -6.16
N SER A 82 9.15 -20.26 -6.57
CA SER A 82 8.86 -20.94 -7.83
C SER A 82 8.38 -22.36 -7.56
N ALA A 83 7.64 -22.93 -8.50
CA ALA A 83 7.16 -24.31 -8.41
C ALA A 83 8.29 -25.33 -8.16
N ASN A 84 9.49 -25.03 -8.66
CA ASN A 84 10.67 -25.90 -8.54
C ASN A 84 11.27 -25.92 -7.12
N ASN A 85 10.96 -24.93 -6.29
CA ASN A 85 11.51 -24.80 -4.94
C ASN A 85 10.59 -25.37 -3.86
N LEU A 86 9.40 -25.85 -4.23
CA LEU A 86 8.49 -26.45 -3.28
C LEU A 86 8.96 -27.88 -2.93
N PRO A 87 9.00 -28.24 -1.64
CA PRO A 87 9.28 -29.63 -1.25
C PRO A 87 8.27 -30.57 -1.90
N GLN A 88 8.75 -31.59 -2.57
CA GLN A 88 7.90 -32.54 -3.30
C GLN A 88 7.21 -33.58 -2.38
N SER A 89 7.65 -33.69 -1.13
CA SER A 89 7.14 -34.70 -0.18
C SER A 89 6.72 -34.06 1.14
N GLY A 90 5.66 -34.60 1.75
CA GLY A 90 5.18 -34.19 3.09
C GLY A 90 4.29 -32.96 3.13
N LEU A 91 3.85 -32.44 2.00
CA LEU A 91 3.00 -31.27 1.95
C LEU A 91 1.53 -31.63 2.24
N VAL A 92 0.98 -31.01 3.25
CA VAL A 92 -0.47 -30.94 3.42
C VAL A 92 -1.02 -30.04 2.32
N HIS A 93 -1.84 -30.59 1.44
CA HIS A 93 -2.51 -29.79 0.43
C HIS A 93 -3.60 -28.94 1.11
N PRO A 94 -3.61 -27.63 0.91
CA PRO A 94 -4.67 -26.80 1.45
C PRO A 94 -6.02 -27.17 0.84
N VAL A 95 -7.08 -26.96 1.59
CA VAL A 95 -8.43 -27.15 1.08
C VAL A 95 -8.65 -26.27 -0.14
N PRO A 96 -9.17 -26.81 -1.27
CA PRO A 96 -9.39 -26.03 -2.49
C PRO A 96 -10.26 -24.78 -2.25
N ASN A 97 -9.94 -23.70 -2.96
CA ASN A 97 -10.62 -22.41 -2.89
C ASN A 97 -10.53 -21.70 -1.51
N THR A 98 -9.53 -22.02 -0.73
CA THR A 98 -9.20 -21.27 0.49
C THR A 98 -8.10 -20.26 0.23
N PRO A 99 -7.95 -19.21 1.08
CA PRO A 99 -6.82 -18.27 0.99
C PRO A 99 -5.45 -18.95 0.98
N ALA A 100 -5.30 -20.07 1.68
CA ALA A 100 -4.08 -20.87 1.68
C ALA A 100 -3.82 -21.55 0.32
N ASP A 101 -4.87 -22.03 -0.34
CA ASP A 101 -4.79 -22.60 -1.68
C ASP A 101 -4.42 -21.55 -2.72
N GLU A 102 -5.02 -20.37 -2.66
CA GLU A 102 -4.69 -19.24 -3.54
C GLU A 102 -3.25 -18.73 -3.33
N ALA A 103 -2.81 -18.61 -2.09
CA ALA A 103 -1.43 -18.25 -1.76
C ALA A 103 -0.44 -19.26 -2.34
N ARG A 104 -0.75 -20.56 -2.25
CA ARG A 104 0.05 -21.63 -2.82
C ARG A 104 0.09 -21.58 -4.35
N LYS A 105 -1.05 -21.37 -5.01
CA LYS A 105 -1.14 -21.26 -6.48
C LYS A 105 -0.37 -20.04 -7.00
N SER A 106 -0.37 -18.94 -6.26
CA SER A 106 0.34 -17.71 -6.61
C SER A 106 1.85 -17.77 -6.33
N PHE A 107 2.33 -18.78 -5.62
CA PHE A 107 3.71 -18.90 -5.13
C PHE A 107 4.18 -17.67 -4.33
N ARG A 108 3.27 -17.04 -3.61
CA ARG A 108 3.55 -15.87 -2.77
C ARG A 108 3.39 -16.22 -1.31
N PHE A 109 4.44 -15.98 -0.55
CA PHE A 109 4.42 -16.06 0.90
C PHE A 109 4.45 -14.66 1.47
N MET A 110 3.41 -14.29 2.20
CA MET A 110 3.30 -12.99 2.84
C MET A 110 4.30 -12.89 3.98
N ILE A 111 5.06 -11.81 4.02
CA ILE A 111 6.00 -11.51 5.09
C ILE A 111 5.43 -10.35 5.89
N TYR A 112 5.23 -10.58 7.19
CA TYR A 112 4.81 -9.52 8.09
C TYR A 112 5.94 -8.50 8.27
N VAL A 113 5.66 -7.26 7.92
CA VAL A 113 6.54 -6.13 8.18
C VAL A 113 5.73 -5.07 8.89
N HIS A 114 6.15 -4.72 10.10
CA HIS A 114 5.43 -3.72 10.90
C HIS A 114 5.68 -2.28 10.47
N SER A 115 6.57 -2.05 9.52
CA SER A 115 6.87 -0.72 8.98
C SER A 115 5.70 -0.13 8.23
N LYS A 116 5.50 1.16 8.40
CA LYS A 116 4.54 1.97 7.66
C LYS A 116 5.29 3.15 7.07
N MET A 117 5.08 3.38 5.80
CA MET A 117 5.74 4.45 5.06
C MET A 117 4.79 4.97 3.98
N ALA A 118 4.89 6.25 3.70
CA ALA A 118 4.26 6.83 2.52
C ALA A 118 5.24 7.76 1.82
N ILE A 119 5.26 7.71 0.49
CA ILE A 119 6.03 8.60 -0.37
C ILE A 119 5.02 9.37 -1.21
N PHE A 120 5.19 10.69 -1.26
CA PHE A 120 4.31 11.61 -1.96
C PHE A 120 5.11 12.29 -3.06
N ASP A 121 4.75 12.02 -4.29
CA ASP A 121 5.28 12.65 -5.50
C ASP A 121 6.82 12.63 -5.60
N ASP A 122 7.45 11.58 -5.07
CA ASP A 122 8.90 11.41 -4.97
C ASP A 122 9.63 12.54 -4.19
N GLU A 123 8.90 13.49 -3.63
CA GLU A 123 9.46 14.67 -2.95
C GLU A 123 9.39 14.58 -1.43
N TYR A 124 8.36 13.94 -0.90
CA TYR A 124 8.14 13.89 0.54
C TYR A 124 7.93 12.46 1.02
N ILE A 125 8.62 12.08 2.08
CA ILE A 125 8.48 10.77 2.72
C ILE A 125 7.97 10.93 4.14
N ILE A 126 7.04 10.06 4.55
CA ILE A 126 6.63 9.86 5.93
C ILE A 126 6.93 8.43 6.35
N ILE A 127 7.58 8.26 7.49
CA ILE A 127 7.81 6.96 8.12
C ILE A 127 7.27 7.05 9.55
N GLY A 128 6.48 6.06 9.97
CA GLY A 128 5.87 6.12 11.29
C GLY A 128 5.21 4.81 11.73
N SER A 129 4.48 4.91 12.82
CA SER A 129 3.76 3.79 13.42
C SER A 129 2.31 3.67 12.94
N ALA A 130 1.74 4.72 12.33
CA ALA A 130 0.34 4.78 11.93
C ALA A 130 0.01 3.86 10.75
N ASN A 131 -0.99 3.00 10.92
CA ASN A 131 -1.61 2.23 9.85
C ASN A 131 -2.71 3.03 9.14
N ILE A 132 -3.17 2.56 7.98
CA ILE A 132 -4.33 3.11 7.28
C ILE A 132 -5.61 2.46 7.83
N ASN A 133 -5.90 2.73 9.08
CA ASN A 133 -7.13 2.28 9.76
C ASN A 133 -7.59 3.31 10.79
N GLU A 134 -8.81 3.15 11.30
CA GLU A 134 -9.40 4.08 12.25
C GLU A 134 -8.62 4.18 13.56
N ARG A 135 -8.01 3.08 14.03
CA ARG A 135 -7.25 3.10 15.28
C ARG A 135 -6.11 4.11 15.24
N SER A 136 -5.36 4.12 14.14
CA SER A 136 -4.23 5.04 13.95
C SER A 136 -4.65 6.43 13.47
N MET A 137 -5.71 6.52 12.66
CA MET A 137 -6.12 7.77 12.01
C MET A 137 -7.15 8.60 12.80
N ASN A 138 -7.79 8.00 13.80
CA ASN A 138 -8.67 8.72 14.72
C ASN A 138 -7.88 9.19 15.93
N GLY A 139 -7.71 10.50 16.07
CA GLY A 139 -6.91 11.10 17.15
C GLY A 139 -7.42 10.84 18.59
N LYS A 140 -8.50 10.10 18.74
CA LYS A 140 -9.05 9.70 20.05
C LYS A 140 -8.67 8.28 20.45
N ARG A 141 -7.93 7.55 19.60
CA ARG A 141 -7.62 6.13 19.83
C ARG A 141 -6.13 5.91 20.09
N ASP A 142 -5.40 5.39 19.11
CA ASP A 142 -4.00 5.04 19.31
C ASP A 142 -3.11 6.31 19.28
N THR A 143 -2.03 6.29 20.04
CA THR A 143 -0.98 7.30 19.97
C THR A 143 0.04 6.86 18.94
N GLU A 144 0.31 7.70 17.97
CA GLU A 144 1.20 7.40 16.86
C GLU A 144 2.37 8.38 16.81
N MET A 145 3.48 7.92 16.27
CA MET A 145 4.65 8.74 16.00
C MET A 145 5.00 8.65 14.52
N ALA A 146 5.29 9.77 13.90
CA ALA A 146 5.75 9.82 12.53
C ALA A 146 6.87 10.85 12.36
N PHE A 147 7.78 10.53 11.45
CA PHE A 147 8.82 11.45 10.98
C PHE A 147 8.56 11.71 9.50
N GLY A 148 8.55 12.99 9.11
CA GLY A 148 8.43 13.41 7.72
C GLY A 148 9.69 14.11 7.24
N GLY A 149 10.07 13.84 5.99
CA GLY A 149 11.24 14.44 5.36
C GLY A 149 10.97 14.87 3.93
N TYR A 150 11.36 16.10 3.61
CA TYR A 150 11.35 16.62 2.26
C TYR A 150 12.67 16.27 1.55
N GLN A 151 12.60 15.88 0.28
CA GLN A 151 13.74 15.47 -0.54
C GLN A 151 14.04 16.54 -1.63
N PRO A 152 14.74 17.63 -1.28
CA PRO A 152 14.94 18.76 -2.21
C PRO A 152 15.92 18.47 -3.35
N ASN A 153 16.65 17.34 -3.30
CA ASN A 153 17.71 17.02 -4.24
C ASN A 153 17.27 16.08 -5.38
N LEU A 154 16.00 16.08 -5.73
CA LEU A 154 15.53 15.42 -6.96
C LEU A 154 16.15 16.15 -8.16
N LYS A 155 17.15 15.55 -8.78
CA LYS A 155 17.63 16.01 -10.08
C LYS A 155 16.68 15.48 -11.15
N ASP A 156 16.00 16.39 -11.80
CA ASP A 156 15.29 16.13 -13.04
C ASP A 156 16.33 15.78 -14.12
N ASN A 157 16.53 14.50 -14.37
CA ASN A 157 17.44 14.01 -15.41
C ASN A 157 16.71 13.75 -16.74
N GLY A 158 15.58 14.42 -16.95
CA GLY A 158 14.91 14.50 -18.26
C GLY A 158 13.98 13.35 -18.60
N ASP A 159 14.17 12.12 -18.10
CA ASP A 159 13.36 10.97 -18.54
C ASP A 159 12.85 10.02 -17.46
N VAL A 160 13.40 10.05 -16.28
CA VAL A 160 12.93 9.23 -15.15
C VAL A 160 13.21 9.98 -13.86
N ARG A 161 12.18 10.33 -13.12
CA ARG A 161 12.33 10.74 -11.72
C ARG A 161 12.87 9.57 -10.92
N THR A 162 14.16 9.44 -10.84
CA THR A 162 14.83 8.41 -10.05
C THR A 162 15.00 8.92 -8.63
N PHE A 163 14.36 8.25 -7.70
CA PHE A 163 14.59 8.44 -6.28
C PHE A 163 16.03 8.04 -5.96
N ARG A 164 16.91 9.01 -5.81
CA ARG A 164 18.24 8.79 -5.22
C ARG A 164 18.15 9.16 -3.74
N LEU A 165 18.13 8.16 -2.89
CA LEU A 165 18.48 8.32 -1.50
C LEU A 165 19.93 8.86 -1.46
N ALA A 166 20.08 10.17 -1.37
CA ALA A 166 21.36 10.81 -1.06
C ALA A 166 21.61 10.69 0.46
N GLY A 167 21.71 9.46 0.95
CA GLY A 167 22.20 9.16 2.27
C GLY A 167 23.69 8.89 2.16
N LYS A 168 24.53 9.84 2.55
CA LYS A 168 25.84 9.48 3.09
C LYS A 168 25.55 8.90 4.48
N LEU A 169 25.71 7.57 4.62
CA LEU A 169 25.98 6.93 5.89
C LEU A 169 27.35 7.35 6.39
#